data_afacbe0854cb41d923440398372f77c6
#
_entry.id   afacbe0854cb41d923440398372f77c6
#
_cell.length_a   1.000
_cell.length_b   1.000
_cell.length_c   1.000
_cell.angle_alpha   90.00
_cell.angle_beta   90.00
_cell.angle_gamma   90.00
#
_symmetry.space_group_name_H-M   'P 1'
#
loop_
_entity.id
_entity.type
_entity.pdbx_description
1 polymer ?
#
loop_
_entity_poly.entity_id
_entity_poly.type
_entity_poly.pdbx_seq_one_letter_code
_entity_poly.pdbx_strand_id
1 'polypeptide(L)'
;RLKDTNYLSVRENILIKNCSFAETYNTMDKNSLNTNKQFMIGNGMLAFGVFAVIIIFLYMSFRFQRKADKVQTYEGVYNIELTNSFAGDSIAVYLNDSLLLDQTMPEANLKVEIKRFAEDNVLMVVDNKTDKTTPFNLNPEGSRVEVKKSGDVIYILEREADSLLE
;
A
#
# COMPACT_ATOMS: atom_id res chain seq x y z
N ARG A 1 -70.83 43.72 -39.30
CA ARG A 1 -71.26 43.71 -37.88
C ARG A 1 -70.99 42.33 -37.13
N LEU A 2 -70.12 41.53 -37.61
CA LEU A 2 -69.78 40.21 -37.01
C LEU A 2 -68.27 40.00 -36.78
N LYS A 3 -67.45 41.05 -36.84
CA LYS A 3 -66.02 40.96 -36.59
C LYS A 3 -65.55 41.49 -35.22
N ASP A 4 -66.39 42.25 -34.56
CA ASP A 4 -66.00 42.93 -33.29
C ASP A 4 -66.14 42.06 -32.04
N THR A 5 -66.93 41.00 -32.07
CA THR A 5 -67.12 40.08 -30.93
C THR A 5 -65.91 39.13 -30.69
N ASN A 6 -65.15 38.82 -31.70
CA ASN A 6 -63.96 37.95 -31.53
C ASN A 6 -62.73 38.68 -30.97
N TYR A 7 -62.65 39.99 -31.15
CA TYR A 7 -61.53 40.81 -30.65
C TYR A 7 -61.61 41.03 -29.13
N LEU A 8 -62.79 41.19 -28.58
CA LEU A 8 -63.00 41.36 -27.14
C LEU A 8 -62.73 40.06 -26.38
N SER A 9 -63.14 38.93 -26.91
CA SER A 9 -62.90 37.61 -26.31
C SER A 9 -61.40 37.24 -26.29
N VAL A 10 -60.62 37.59 -27.30
CA VAL A 10 -59.18 37.39 -27.36
C VAL A 10 -58.44 38.28 -26.35
N ARG A 11 -58.93 39.52 -26.16
CA ARG A 11 -58.34 40.50 -25.25
C ARG A 11 -58.54 40.11 -23.77
N GLU A 12 -59.71 39.61 -23.42
CA GLU A 12 -60.00 39.09 -22.06
C GLU A 12 -59.15 37.83 -21.75
N ASN A 13 -59.03 36.91 -22.70
CA ASN A 13 -58.21 35.73 -22.52
C ASN A 13 -56.72 36.04 -22.35
N ILE A 14 -56.20 37.10 -23.00
CA ILE A 14 -54.83 37.56 -22.83
C ILE A 14 -54.63 38.24 -21.48
N LEU A 15 -55.58 39.01 -21.03
CA LEU A 15 -55.53 39.65 -19.70
C LEU A 15 -55.61 38.62 -18.58
N ILE A 16 -56.48 37.60 -18.67
CA ILE A 16 -56.57 36.51 -17.68
C ILE A 16 -55.30 35.68 -17.63
N LYS A 17 -54.65 35.39 -18.78
CA LYS A 17 -53.36 34.69 -18.80
C LYS A 17 -52.24 35.54 -18.19
N ASN A 18 -52.23 36.85 -18.41
CA ASN A 18 -51.20 37.70 -17.80
C ASN A 18 -51.39 37.90 -16.31
N CYS A 19 -52.64 37.91 -15.79
CA CYS A 19 -52.89 37.92 -14.33
C CYS A 19 -52.52 36.62 -13.69
N SER A 20 -52.80 35.47 -14.31
CA SER A 20 -52.42 34.16 -13.80
C SER A 20 -50.91 33.98 -13.76
N PHE A 21 -50.17 34.56 -14.75
CA PHE A 21 -48.75 34.51 -14.78
C PHE A 21 -48.07 35.40 -13.70
N ALA A 22 -48.69 36.57 -13.41
CA ALA A 22 -48.23 37.45 -12.35
C ALA A 22 -48.46 36.87 -10.92
N GLU A 23 -49.56 36.14 -10.70
CA GLU A 23 -49.80 35.45 -9.44
C GLU A 23 -48.83 34.28 -9.26
N THR A 24 -48.48 33.59 -10.32
CA THR A 24 -47.45 32.50 -10.26
C THR A 24 -46.08 33.05 -9.91
N TYR A 25 -45.74 34.26 -10.38
CA TYR A 25 -44.45 34.91 -10.02
C TYR A 25 -44.40 35.34 -8.55
N ASN A 26 -45.50 35.82 -8.00
CA ASN A 26 -45.55 36.24 -6.57
C ASN A 26 -45.56 35.08 -5.59
N THR A 27 -46.02 33.90 -5.98
CA THR A 27 -45.95 32.70 -5.15
C THR A 27 -44.58 32.02 -5.23
N MET A 28 -43.82 32.18 -6.34
CA MET A 28 -42.46 31.66 -6.44
C MET A 28 -41.48 32.38 -5.52
N ASP A 29 -41.66 33.70 -5.33
CA ASP A 29 -40.71 34.50 -4.54
C ASP A 29 -40.80 34.24 -3.02
N LYS A 30 -41.97 33.86 -2.51
CA LYS A 30 -42.16 33.53 -1.08
C LYS A 30 -41.63 32.16 -0.69
N ASN A 31 -41.63 31.21 -1.61
CA ASN A 31 -41.07 29.86 -1.39
C ASN A 31 -39.55 29.77 -1.62
N SER A 32 -38.97 30.67 -2.44
CA SER A 32 -37.55 30.65 -2.75
C SER A 32 -36.66 31.00 -1.54
N LEU A 33 -37.14 31.88 -0.67
CA LEU A 33 -36.41 32.25 0.55
C LEU A 33 -36.33 31.10 1.57
N ASN A 34 -37.29 30.19 1.58
CA ASN A 34 -37.29 29.04 2.49
C ASN A 34 -36.44 27.87 1.91
N THR A 35 -36.42 27.73 0.59
CA THR A 35 -35.65 26.73 -0.12
C THR A 35 -34.16 27.04 -0.01
N ASN A 36 -33.76 28.30 -0.08
CA ASN A 36 -32.37 28.73 0.07
C ASN A 36 -31.83 28.44 1.46
N LYS A 37 -32.61 28.60 2.52
CA LYS A 37 -32.17 28.24 3.89
C LYS A 37 -32.02 26.73 4.06
N GLN A 38 -32.90 25.93 3.53
CA GLN A 38 -32.78 24.46 3.56
C GLN A 38 -31.62 23.99 2.69
N PHE A 39 -31.39 24.63 1.54
CA PHE A 39 -30.27 24.33 0.66
C PHE A 39 -28.92 24.69 1.30
N MET A 40 -28.81 25.83 2.01
CA MET A 40 -27.60 26.21 2.75
C MET A 40 -27.30 25.25 3.91
N ILE A 41 -28.33 24.79 4.63
CA ILE A 41 -28.15 23.84 5.74
C ILE A 41 -27.72 22.47 5.20
N GLY A 42 -28.37 21.98 4.13
CA GLY A 42 -28.02 20.71 3.50
C GLY A 42 -26.62 20.70 2.92
N ASN A 43 -26.22 21.77 2.24
CA ASN A 43 -24.90 21.93 1.64
C ASN A 43 -23.80 22.09 2.69
N GLY A 44 -24.10 22.80 3.79
CA GLY A 44 -23.20 22.94 4.93
C GLY A 44 -22.96 21.59 5.63
N MET A 45 -24.00 20.78 5.80
CA MET A 45 -23.91 19.46 6.44
C MET A 45 -23.10 18.48 5.57
N LEU A 46 -23.28 18.55 4.25
CA LEU A 46 -22.53 17.75 3.28
C LEU A 46 -21.04 18.15 3.24
N ALA A 47 -20.76 19.45 3.25
CA ALA A 47 -19.39 19.97 3.31
C ALA A 47 -18.70 19.52 4.62
N PHE A 48 -19.38 19.59 5.76
CA PHE A 48 -18.86 19.12 7.04
C PHE A 48 -18.54 17.62 7.02
N GLY A 49 -19.42 16.81 6.41
CA GLY A 49 -19.18 15.37 6.22
C GLY A 49 -17.92 15.08 5.41
N VAL A 50 -17.71 15.81 4.31
CA VAL A 50 -16.51 15.68 3.46
C VAL A 50 -15.25 16.07 4.24
N PHE A 51 -15.29 17.18 5.00
CA PHE A 51 -14.16 17.59 5.85
C PHE A 51 -13.81 16.56 6.92
N ALA A 52 -14.81 15.95 7.55
CA ALA A 52 -14.60 14.90 8.55
C ALA A 52 -13.89 13.68 7.93
N VAL A 53 -14.29 13.26 6.72
CA VAL A 53 -13.64 12.15 6.00
C VAL A 53 -12.19 12.51 5.67
N ILE A 54 -11.91 13.72 5.18
CA ILE A 54 -10.54 14.16 4.86
C ILE A 54 -9.66 14.14 6.13
N ILE A 55 -10.17 14.63 7.26
CA ILE A 55 -9.43 14.64 8.54
C ILE A 55 -9.12 13.20 8.99
N ILE A 56 -10.06 12.26 8.84
CA ILE A 56 -9.86 10.85 9.17
C ILE A 56 -8.76 10.25 8.28
N PHE A 57 -8.79 10.52 6.98
CA PHE A 57 -7.76 10.06 6.05
C PHE A 57 -6.39 10.62 6.37
N LEU A 58 -6.28 11.92 6.66
CA LEU A 58 -5.02 12.54 7.07
C LEU A 58 -4.51 11.94 8.39
N TYR A 59 -5.39 11.76 9.37
CA TYR A 59 -5.01 11.14 10.64
C TYR A 59 -4.50 9.70 10.46
N MET A 60 -5.19 8.89 9.64
CA MET A 60 -4.75 7.53 9.33
C MET A 60 -3.42 7.54 8.57
N SER A 61 -3.25 8.43 7.58
CA SER A 61 -2.01 8.57 6.82
C SER A 61 -0.83 8.89 7.73
N PHE A 62 -0.96 9.89 8.62
CA PHE A 62 0.10 10.23 9.58
C PHE A 62 0.37 9.10 10.59
N ARG A 63 -0.66 8.37 10.97
CA ARG A 63 -0.49 7.24 11.89
C ARG A 63 0.27 6.08 11.23
N PHE A 64 0.02 5.81 9.94
CA PHE A 64 0.77 4.80 9.19
C PHE A 64 2.21 5.23 8.94
N GLN A 65 2.46 6.49 8.56
CA GLN A 65 3.81 7.01 8.39
C GLN A 65 4.64 6.91 9.68
N ARG A 66 4.08 7.27 10.84
CA ARG A 66 4.78 7.13 12.12
C ARG A 66 5.11 5.68 12.50
N LYS A 67 4.39 4.70 11.96
CA LYS A 67 4.75 3.29 12.11
C LYS A 67 5.85 2.87 11.14
N ALA A 68 5.82 3.41 9.91
CA ALA A 68 6.85 3.16 8.91
C ALA A 68 8.20 3.79 9.29
N ASP A 69 8.20 4.99 9.90
CA ASP A 69 9.43 5.65 10.38
C ASP A 69 10.10 4.91 11.56
N LYS A 70 9.41 3.98 12.20
CA LYS A 70 9.96 3.09 13.24
C LYS A 70 10.57 1.81 12.69
N VAL A 71 10.49 1.62 11.40
CA VAL A 71 11.29 0.60 10.73
C VAL A 71 12.73 1.07 10.82
N GLN A 72 13.42 0.59 11.84
CA GLN A 72 14.86 0.76 11.94
C GLN A 72 15.45 0.02 10.75
N THR A 73 15.98 0.77 9.80
CA THR A 73 16.79 0.19 8.73
C THR A 73 18.06 -0.31 9.38
N TYR A 74 18.06 -1.57 9.78
CA TYR A 74 19.26 -2.22 10.30
C TYR A 74 20.24 -2.45 9.16
N GLU A 75 21.47 -2.01 9.34
CA GLU A 75 22.59 -2.46 8.53
C GLU A 75 23.03 -3.82 9.11
N GLY A 76 22.46 -4.88 8.60
CA GLY A 76 22.83 -6.23 9.00
C GLY A 76 24.10 -6.69 8.29
N VAL A 77 25.06 -7.19 9.06
CA VAL A 77 26.23 -7.89 8.52
C VAL A 77 25.98 -9.39 8.67
N TYR A 78 25.98 -10.10 7.55
CA TYR A 78 25.78 -11.54 7.51
C TYR A 78 27.06 -12.25 7.14
N ASN A 79 27.50 -13.18 7.98
CA ASN A 79 28.62 -14.06 7.73
C ASN A 79 28.08 -15.45 7.40
N ILE A 80 27.98 -15.77 6.11
CA ILE A 80 27.48 -17.05 5.64
C ILE A 80 28.67 -18.01 5.43
N GLU A 81 28.68 -19.10 6.17
CA GLU A 81 29.69 -20.14 6.10
C GLU A 81 29.08 -21.43 5.49
N LEU A 82 29.52 -21.78 4.28
CA LEU A 82 29.19 -23.03 3.65
C LEU A 82 30.26 -24.07 4.06
N THR A 83 29.83 -25.14 4.68
CA THR A 83 30.75 -26.17 5.16
C THR A 83 31.19 -27.10 4.05
N ASN A 84 32.28 -27.83 4.28
CA ASN A 84 32.82 -28.84 3.37
C ASN A 84 31.87 -30.03 3.06
N SER A 85 30.72 -30.09 3.73
CA SER A 85 29.66 -31.09 3.44
C SER A 85 29.08 -30.97 2.02
N PHE A 86 29.35 -29.89 1.33
CA PHE A 86 28.99 -29.64 -0.07
C PHE A 86 30.11 -29.92 -1.08
N ALA A 87 31.23 -30.47 -0.63
CA ALA A 87 32.39 -30.68 -1.49
C ALA A 87 32.02 -31.45 -2.78
N GLY A 88 32.32 -30.85 -3.94
CA GLY A 88 31.97 -31.41 -5.25
C GLY A 88 30.53 -31.19 -5.74
N ASP A 89 29.67 -30.59 -4.94
CA ASP A 89 28.31 -30.22 -5.35
C ASP A 89 28.31 -28.80 -5.98
N SER A 90 27.48 -28.61 -7.00
CA SER A 90 27.22 -27.30 -7.59
C SER A 90 26.09 -26.62 -6.82
N ILE A 91 26.37 -25.46 -6.23
CA ILE A 91 25.45 -24.75 -5.36
C ILE A 91 25.30 -23.32 -5.82
N ALA A 92 24.05 -22.84 -5.82
CA ALA A 92 23.73 -21.43 -5.97
C ALA A 92 23.16 -20.89 -4.64
N VAL A 93 23.69 -19.77 -4.18
CA VAL A 93 23.25 -19.07 -2.96
C VAL A 93 22.72 -17.70 -3.35
N TYR A 94 21.49 -17.43 -2.93
CA TYR A 94 20.82 -16.16 -3.16
C TYR A 94 20.49 -15.50 -1.81
N LEU A 95 20.58 -14.19 -1.79
CA LEU A 95 20.03 -13.39 -0.71
C LEU A 95 18.99 -12.45 -1.30
N ASN A 96 17.73 -12.66 -0.94
CA ASN A 96 16.57 -12.12 -1.63
C ASN A 96 16.64 -12.51 -3.12
N ASP A 97 16.64 -11.54 -4.04
CA ASP A 97 16.73 -11.75 -5.48
C ASP A 97 18.17 -11.65 -6.03
N SER A 98 19.16 -11.48 -5.13
CA SER A 98 20.56 -11.29 -5.54
C SER A 98 21.32 -12.60 -5.44
N LEU A 99 21.93 -13.02 -6.57
CA LEU A 99 22.85 -14.16 -6.61
C LEU A 99 24.16 -13.76 -5.91
N LEU A 100 24.54 -14.50 -4.87
CA LEU A 100 25.78 -14.30 -4.13
C LEU A 100 26.89 -15.21 -4.60
N LEU A 101 26.54 -16.44 -4.90
CA LEU A 101 27.47 -17.50 -5.26
C LEU A 101 26.77 -18.48 -6.21
N ASP A 102 27.47 -18.88 -7.27
CA ASP A 102 27.07 -19.98 -8.13
C ASP A 102 28.34 -20.69 -8.60
N GLN A 103 28.69 -21.74 -7.90
CA GLN A 103 29.91 -22.50 -8.22
C GLN A 103 29.87 -23.91 -7.65
N THR A 104 30.80 -24.75 -8.16
CA THR A 104 31.08 -26.03 -7.55
C THR A 104 31.89 -25.82 -6.25
N MET A 105 31.47 -26.42 -5.16
CA MET A 105 32.08 -26.23 -3.86
C MET A 105 33.42 -26.93 -3.75
N PRO A 106 34.44 -26.23 -3.23
CA PRO A 106 35.73 -26.84 -2.90
C PRO A 106 35.60 -27.75 -1.66
N GLU A 107 36.67 -28.52 -1.38
CA GLU A 107 36.74 -29.34 -0.17
C GLU A 107 36.89 -28.51 1.12
N ALA A 108 37.17 -27.21 1.00
CA ALA A 108 37.32 -26.29 2.11
C ALA A 108 36.00 -25.52 2.39
N ASN A 109 35.84 -25.07 3.64
CA ASN A 109 34.72 -24.19 3.98
C ASN A 109 34.85 -22.87 3.22
N LEU A 110 33.70 -22.40 2.69
CA LEU A 110 33.63 -21.12 2.01
C LEU A 110 32.88 -20.11 2.91
N LYS A 111 33.46 -18.92 3.09
CA LYS A 111 32.85 -17.83 3.84
C LYS A 111 32.52 -16.69 2.93
N VAL A 112 31.30 -16.19 3.07
CA VAL A 112 30.78 -15.03 2.32
C VAL A 112 30.28 -14.02 3.33
N GLU A 113 30.87 -12.82 3.33
CA GLU A 113 30.42 -11.71 4.17
C GLU A 113 29.64 -10.72 3.33
N ILE A 114 28.44 -10.35 3.81
CA ILE A 114 27.54 -9.46 3.10
C ILE A 114 26.96 -8.43 4.05
N LYS A 115 26.93 -7.18 3.59
CA LYS A 115 26.24 -6.08 4.25
C LYS A 115 24.95 -5.78 3.52
N ARG A 116 23.84 -5.77 4.23
CA ARG A 116 22.53 -5.47 3.65
C ARG A 116 21.74 -4.52 4.53
N PHE A 117 20.99 -3.64 3.83
CA PHE A 117 19.98 -2.77 4.41
C PHE A 117 18.64 -3.32 3.96
N ALA A 118 18.00 -4.15 4.75
CA ALA A 118 16.65 -4.62 4.46
C ALA A 118 15.96 -5.07 5.74
N GLU A 119 14.64 -4.92 5.78
CA GLU A 119 13.81 -5.38 6.88
C GLU A 119 13.70 -6.90 6.90
N ASP A 120 13.56 -7.49 5.72
CA ASP A 120 13.43 -8.92 5.52
C ASP A 120 14.56 -9.42 4.62
N ASN A 121 15.40 -10.31 5.15
CA ASN A 121 16.45 -10.97 4.40
C ASN A 121 16.15 -12.46 4.33
N VAL A 122 15.93 -12.96 3.11
CA VAL A 122 15.71 -14.38 2.84
C VAL A 122 16.95 -14.95 2.17
N LEU A 123 17.64 -15.85 2.87
CA LEU A 123 18.69 -16.66 2.32
C LEU A 123 18.07 -17.86 1.60
N MET A 124 18.45 -18.09 0.37
CA MET A 124 17.99 -19.23 -0.41
C MET A 124 19.21 -20.01 -0.92
N VAL A 125 19.29 -21.26 -0.54
CA VAL A 125 20.37 -22.18 -0.99
C VAL A 125 19.75 -23.18 -1.95
N VAL A 126 20.30 -23.23 -3.16
CA VAL A 126 19.86 -24.11 -4.24
C VAL A 126 20.96 -25.13 -4.53
N ASP A 127 20.62 -26.41 -4.50
CA ASP A 127 21.50 -27.48 -4.97
C ASP A 127 21.18 -27.72 -6.47
N ASN A 128 22.06 -27.28 -7.34
CA ASN A 128 21.87 -27.37 -8.80
C ASN A 128 21.81 -28.82 -9.32
N LYS A 129 22.28 -29.79 -8.52
CA LYS A 129 22.26 -31.21 -8.90
C LYS A 129 20.91 -31.87 -8.65
N THR A 130 20.19 -31.42 -7.59
CA THR A 130 18.93 -32.00 -7.19
C THR A 130 17.74 -31.05 -7.38
N ASP A 131 17.98 -29.80 -7.86
CA ASP A 131 17.00 -28.72 -7.95
C ASP A 131 16.27 -28.43 -6.64
N LYS A 132 16.86 -28.82 -5.51
CA LYS A 132 16.28 -28.54 -4.19
C LYS A 132 16.64 -27.16 -3.73
N THR A 133 15.62 -26.42 -3.33
CA THR A 133 15.74 -25.07 -2.79
C THR A 133 15.37 -25.06 -1.32
N THR A 134 16.24 -24.45 -0.49
CA THR A 134 16.00 -24.30 0.94
C THR A 134 16.00 -22.80 1.27
N PRO A 135 14.81 -22.20 1.50
CA PRO A 135 14.69 -20.82 1.95
C PRO A 135 14.83 -20.72 3.46
N PHE A 136 15.44 -19.65 3.95
CA PHE A 136 15.61 -19.35 5.36
C PHE A 136 15.55 -17.84 5.60
N ASN A 137 14.74 -17.42 6.57
CA ASN A 137 14.63 -15.99 6.95
C ASN A 137 15.73 -15.66 7.94
N LEU A 138 16.55 -14.66 7.61
CA LEU A 138 17.64 -14.19 8.45
C LEU A 138 17.17 -13.10 9.41
N ASN A 139 17.84 -13.01 10.57
CA ASN A 139 17.60 -11.92 11.51
C ASN A 139 17.98 -10.57 10.88
N PRO A 140 17.11 -9.53 10.91
CA PRO A 140 17.39 -8.23 10.33
C PRO A 140 18.62 -7.51 10.92
N GLU A 141 18.99 -7.81 12.14
CA GLU A 141 20.14 -7.19 12.83
C GLU A 141 21.51 -7.71 12.35
N GLY A 142 21.51 -8.74 11.50
CA GLY A 142 22.71 -9.44 11.09
C GLY A 142 22.98 -10.68 11.91
N SER A 143 23.66 -11.63 11.32
CA SER A 143 23.91 -12.92 11.96
C SER A 143 25.05 -13.70 11.31
N ARG A 144 25.52 -14.74 12.01
CA ARG A 144 26.38 -15.76 11.46
C ARG A 144 25.57 -16.98 11.07
N VAL A 145 25.61 -17.34 9.81
CA VAL A 145 24.84 -18.43 9.24
C VAL A 145 25.75 -19.56 8.81
N GLU A 146 25.56 -20.73 9.37
CA GLU A 146 26.27 -21.94 8.99
C GLU A 146 25.34 -22.83 8.16
N VAL A 147 25.75 -23.15 6.92
CA VAL A 147 24.99 -24.01 6.01
C VAL A 147 25.70 -25.36 5.89
N LYS A 148 24.96 -26.43 6.19
CA LYS A 148 25.43 -27.82 6.16
C LYS A 148 24.51 -28.67 5.30
N LYS A 149 25.08 -29.71 4.71
CA LYS A 149 24.33 -30.74 3.97
C LYS A 149 24.51 -32.08 4.65
N SER A 150 23.43 -32.84 4.85
CA SER A 150 23.46 -34.22 5.29
C SER A 150 22.58 -35.06 4.40
N GLY A 151 23.21 -35.88 3.55
CA GLY A 151 22.50 -36.56 2.48
C GLY A 151 21.90 -35.57 1.48
N ASP A 152 20.59 -35.62 1.27
CA ASP A 152 19.86 -34.73 0.37
C ASP A 152 19.20 -33.53 1.09
N VAL A 153 19.47 -33.32 2.38
CA VAL A 153 18.85 -32.24 3.16
C VAL A 153 19.87 -31.17 3.50
N ILE A 154 19.51 -29.92 3.24
CA ILE A 154 20.27 -28.75 3.61
C ILE A 154 19.77 -28.21 4.93
N TYR A 155 20.68 -28.02 5.87
CA TYR A 155 20.43 -27.45 7.20
C TYR A 155 21.05 -26.07 7.27
N ILE A 156 20.29 -25.08 7.70
CA ILE A 156 20.74 -23.72 7.91
C ILE A 156 20.65 -23.43 9.42
N LEU A 157 21.78 -23.08 10.02
CA LEU A 157 21.91 -22.77 11.43
C LEU A 157 22.30 -21.31 11.58
N GLU A 158 21.48 -20.51 12.19
CA GLU A 158 21.74 -19.11 12.48
C GLU A 158 22.19 -18.91 13.92
N ARG A 159 23.19 -18.07 14.13
CA ARG A 159 23.68 -17.64 15.44
C ARG A 159 23.71 -16.11 15.47
N GLU A 160 23.28 -15.54 16.57
CA GLU A 160 23.35 -14.09 16.78
C GLU A 160 24.80 -13.59 16.71
N ALA A 161 24.98 -12.37 16.19
CA ALA A 161 26.30 -11.78 15.97
C ALA A 161 27.07 -11.51 17.29
N ASP A 162 26.34 -11.28 18.38
CA ASP A 162 26.90 -10.88 19.69
C ASP A 162 27.52 -12.00 20.52
N SER A 163 27.43 -13.27 20.09
CA SER A 163 28.00 -14.37 20.84
C SER A 163 29.54 -14.57 20.68
N LEU A 164 30.22 -13.56 20.11
CA LEU A 164 31.66 -13.61 19.78
C LEU A 164 32.56 -12.76 20.71
N LEU A 165 32.01 -12.25 21.84
CA LEU A 165 32.79 -11.48 22.82
C LEU A 165 33.13 -12.30 24.07
N GLU A 166 33.40 -13.61 23.94
CA GLU A 166 34.08 -14.41 24.92
C GLU A 166 35.31 -15.14 24.35
#